data_4e5aae32dcb8b95dae7823bedbd9dd54
#
_entry.id   4e5aae32dcb8b95dae7823bedbd9dd54
#
_cell.length_a   1.000
_cell.length_b   1.000
_cell.length_c   1.000
_cell.angle_alpha   90.00
_cell.angle_beta   90.00
_cell.angle_gamma   90.00
#
_symmetry.space_group_name_H-M   'P 1'
#
loop_
_entity.id
_entity.type
_entity.pdbx_description
1 polymer ?
#
loop_
_entity_poly.entity_id
_entity_poly.type
_entity_poly.pdbx_seq_one_letter_code
_entity_poly.pdbx_strand_id
1 'polypeptide(L)'
;IVTFKGVDSGFAQMAQAMGAGLGNTDEDAALRKILTEAFEKKGYTVVATPEEADVLYLHVWPISNGLVFNQYAMPVIEMGEIVTDERERNKSQKKTGNKVTVVTLKDVEKIKELADAIHARGGKVVGTCVVCNPWLLDKLEPYCDALTIQYTVSTVALNNALNAQVDVISGDYAPTGKLSLTMVSDPAVIAITEQEIDGVVREICASPNDVPGYDKDQY
;
A
#
# COMPACT_ATOMS: atom_id res chain seq x y z
N ILE A 1 8.59 -10.49 11.53
CA ILE A 1 7.97 -9.22 11.09
C ILE A 1 8.84 -8.63 9.99
N VAL A 2 8.28 -8.41 8.81
CA VAL A 2 8.96 -7.74 7.71
C VAL A 2 8.15 -6.52 7.28
N THR A 3 8.82 -5.38 7.16
CA THR A 3 8.22 -4.11 6.78
C THR A 3 8.66 -3.73 5.38
N PHE A 4 7.70 -3.32 4.55
CA PHE A 4 7.92 -2.75 3.23
C PHE A 4 7.33 -1.35 3.21
N LYS A 5 8.13 -0.34 2.93
CA LYS A 5 7.69 1.05 2.87
C LYS A 5 8.15 1.71 1.57
N GLY A 6 7.25 2.43 0.93
CA GLY A 6 7.57 3.28 -0.20
C GLY A 6 8.37 4.51 0.23
N VAL A 7 9.10 5.08 -0.72
CA VAL A 7 9.87 6.32 -0.48
C VAL A 7 9.14 7.47 -1.15
N ASP A 8 8.56 8.35 -0.35
CA ASP A 8 8.03 9.62 -0.85
C ASP A 8 9.15 10.65 -0.91
N SER A 9 9.76 10.77 -2.08
CA SER A 9 10.81 11.77 -2.32
C SER A 9 10.29 13.21 -2.30
N GLY A 10 9.02 13.44 -2.60
CA GLY A 10 8.41 14.78 -2.62
C GLY A 10 8.05 15.28 -1.23
N PHE A 11 7.42 14.43 -0.43
CA PHE A 11 7.06 14.78 0.94
C PHE A 11 8.28 14.89 1.85
N ALA A 12 9.27 13.99 1.70
CA ALA A 12 10.52 14.07 2.45
C ALA A 12 11.31 15.36 2.16
N GLN A 13 11.35 15.79 0.88
CA GLN A 13 11.98 17.05 0.51
C GLN A 13 11.22 18.26 1.08
N MET A 14 9.90 18.24 1.06
CA MET A 14 9.09 19.31 1.64
C MET A 14 9.18 19.36 3.16
N ALA A 15 9.18 18.19 3.81
CA ALA A 15 9.36 18.09 5.26
C ALA A 15 10.75 18.56 5.70
N GLN A 16 11.80 18.22 4.97
CA GLN A 16 13.14 18.76 5.19
C GLN A 16 13.20 20.30 5.00
N ALA A 17 12.55 20.82 3.97
CA ALA A 17 12.47 22.26 3.71
C ALA A 17 11.70 23.02 4.82
N MET A 18 10.77 22.36 5.50
CA MET A 18 10.01 22.88 6.63
C MET A 18 10.69 22.65 8.00
N GLY A 19 11.92 22.08 8.02
CA GLY A 19 12.64 21.79 9.25
C GLY A 19 12.08 20.62 10.07
N ALA A 20 11.14 19.89 9.51
CA ALA A 20 10.65 18.65 10.12
C ALA A 20 11.61 17.52 9.72
N GLY A 21 12.32 16.97 10.68
CA GLY A 21 13.22 15.84 10.49
C GLY A 21 12.46 14.53 10.23
N LEU A 22 11.66 14.52 9.17
CA LEU A 22 10.89 13.37 8.72
C LEU A 22 11.58 12.75 7.52
N GLY A 23 12.35 11.79 7.74
CA GLY A 23 12.90 10.96 6.71
C GLY A 23 14.15 10.28 7.18
N ASN A 24 14.05 9.04 7.61
CA ASN A 24 15.15 8.11 7.49
C ASN A 24 14.84 6.75 8.11
N THR A 25 15.73 5.82 7.87
CA THR A 25 16.00 4.50 8.45
C THR A 25 15.51 4.29 9.90
N ASP A 26 15.39 5.33 10.70
CA ASP A 26 14.87 5.30 12.07
C ASP A 26 13.36 5.04 12.15
N GLU A 27 12.58 5.42 11.12
CA GLU A 27 11.13 5.19 11.13
C GLU A 27 10.80 3.71 10.94
N ASP A 28 11.54 3.00 10.09
CA ASP A 28 11.36 1.56 9.92
C ASP A 28 11.77 0.80 11.19
N ALA A 29 12.83 1.24 11.85
CA ALA A 29 13.24 0.67 13.13
C ALA A 29 12.22 0.92 14.24
N ALA A 30 11.66 2.14 14.30
CA ALA A 30 10.59 2.50 15.23
C ALA A 30 9.32 1.69 14.99
N LEU A 31 8.91 1.54 13.71
CA LEU A 31 7.76 0.75 13.30
C LEU A 31 7.92 -0.72 13.73
N ARG A 32 9.06 -1.33 13.40
CA ARG A 32 9.38 -2.70 13.82
C ARG A 32 9.39 -2.88 15.33
N LYS A 33 9.96 -1.92 16.05
CA LYS A 33 9.98 -1.97 17.52
C LYS A 33 8.57 -1.98 18.09
N ILE A 34 7.69 -1.08 17.65
CA ILE A 34 6.30 -1.02 18.11
C ILE A 34 5.57 -2.32 17.83
N LEU A 35 5.70 -2.85 16.60
CA LEU A 35 5.08 -4.11 16.21
C LEU A 35 5.63 -5.29 17.02
N THR A 36 6.94 -5.37 17.21
CA THR A 36 7.57 -6.41 18.03
C THR A 36 7.01 -6.39 19.45
N GLU A 37 7.04 -5.24 20.12
CA GLU A 37 6.50 -5.08 21.47
C GLU A 37 5.01 -5.44 21.55
N ALA A 38 4.22 -5.09 20.52
CA ALA A 38 2.80 -5.40 20.46
C ALA A 38 2.54 -6.91 20.33
N PHE A 39 3.26 -7.59 19.43
CA PHE A 39 3.13 -9.05 19.27
C PHE A 39 3.64 -9.81 20.50
N GLU A 40 4.76 -9.40 21.10
CA GLU A 40 5.29 -10.02 22.32
C GLU A 40 4.31 -9.91 23.50
N LYS A 41 3.62 -8.77 23.65
CA LYS A 41 2.55 -8.59 24.64
C LYS A 41 1.39 -9.57 24.45
N LYS A 42 1.17 -10.06 23.22
CA LYS A 42 0.15 -11.07 22.90
C LYS A 42 0.67 -12.51 23.03
N GLY A 43 1.90 -12.68 23.47
CA GLY A 43 2.52 -13.99 23.70
C GLY A 43 3.20 -14.60 22.48
N TYR A 44 3.37 -13.84 21.39
CA TYR A 44 4.17 -14.28 20.26
C TYR A 44 5.66 -14.12 20.54
N THR A 45 6.45 -15.04 20.03
CA THR A 45 7.91 -14.90 20.01
C THR A 45 8.33 -14.33 18.66
N VAL A 46 8.93 -13.13 18.66
CA VAL A 46 9.45 -12.53 17.42
C VAL A 46 10.86 -13.06 17.17
N VAL A 47 11.04 -13.74 16.05
CA VAL A 47 12.31 -14.35 15.64
C VAL A 47 13.02 -13.51 14.60
N ALA A 48 14.34 -13.74 14.46
CA ALA A 48 15.19 -12.93 13.62
C ALA A 48 15.13 -13.33 12.13
N THR A 49 14.89 -14.61 11.86
CA THR A 49 14.96 -15.17 10.51
C THR A 49 13.66 -15.84 10.10
N PRO A 50 13.32 -15.85 8.80
CA PRO A 50 12.12 -16.51 8.31
C PRO A 50 12.12 -18.01 8.60
N GLU A 51 13.29 -18.65 8.64
CA GLU A 51 13.45 -20.09 8.87
C GLU A 51 12.98 -20.55 10.25
N GLU A 52 12.97 -19.63 11.22
CA GLU A 52 12.53 -19.89 12.60
C GLU A 52 11.06 -19.56 12.81
N ALA A 53 10.40 -18.92 11.82
CA ALA A 53 9.05 -18.41 11.97
C ALA A 53 7.97 -19.40 11.52
N ASP A 54 6.91 -19.54 12.28
CA ASP A 54 5.69 -20.25 11.89
C ASP A 54 4.71 -19.29 11.17
N VAL A 55 4.80 -18.01 11.46
CA VAL A 55 3.96 -16.96 10.87
C VAL A 55 4.83 -15.81 10.39
N LEU A 56 4.66 -15.44 9.13
CA LEU A 56 5.20 -14.21 8.56
C LEU A 56 4.17 -13.10 8.68
N TYR A 57 4.53 -12.01 9.34
CA TYR A 57 3.74 -10.79 9.30
C TYR A 57 4.39 -9.77 8.36
N LEU A 58 3.65 -9.37 7.33
CA LEU A 58 4.03 -8.35 6.35
C LEU A 58 3.32 -7.03 6.65
N HIS A 59 4.07 -5.99 6.93
CA HIS A 59 3.54 -4.63 7.02
C HIS A 59 3.95 -3.85 5.78
N VAL A 60 3.00 -3.60 4.89
CA VAL A 60 3.23 -3.02 3.56
C VAL A 60 2.61 -1.62 3.50
N TRP A 61 3.46 -0.63 3.30
CA TRP A 61 3.05 0.77 3.20
C TRP A 61 3.55 1.37 1.88
N PRO A 62 2.84 1.14 0.78
CA PRO A 62 3.20 1.73 -0.50
C PRO A 62 2.90 3.23 -0.50
N ILE A 63 3.72 3.99 -1.22
CA ILE A 63 3.58 5.44 -1.34
C ILE A 63 3.54 5.82 -2.81
N SER A 64 2.49 6.54 -3.21
CA SER A 64 2.36 7.08 -4.55
C SER A 64 2.81 8.54 -4.58
N ASN A 65 3.73 8.85 -5.49
CA ASN A 65 4.07 10.24 -5.80
C ASN A 65 2.92 10.88 -6.57
N GLY A 66 2.34 11.89 -6.06
CA GLY A 66 1.19 12.57 -6.67
C GLY A 66 0.04 12.72 -5.72
N LEU A 67 0.34 12.42 -4.49
CA LEU A 67 -0.59 12.49 -3.39
C LEU A 67 -1.10 13.86 -3.06
N VAL A 68 -2.26 13.81 -2.54
CA VAL A 68 -3.02 14.66 -1.63
C VAL A 68 -2.97 16.17 -1.88
N PHE A 69 -1.81 16.73 -2.24
CA PHE A 69 -1.65 18.17 -2.45
C PHE A 69 -1.57 18.57 -3.93
N ASN A 70 -1.49 17.62 -4.83
CA ASN A 70 -1.51 17.87 -6.25
C ASN A 70 -2.76 17.28 -6.90
N GLN A 71 -3.82 18.05 -6.92
CA GLN A 71 -5.12 17.69 -7.51
C GLN A 71 -5.06 17.30 -9.00
N TYR A 72 -3.94 17.57 -9.66
CA TYR A 72 -3.72 17.27 -11.08
C TYR A 72 -2.91 15.99 -11.31
N ALA A 73 -2.28 15.46 -10.27
CA ALA A 73 -1.50 14.24 -10.39
C ALA A 73 -2.39 13.01 -10.23
N MET A 74 -2.26 12.07 -11.15
CA MET A 74 -2.83 10.73 -11.00
C MET A 74 -1.95 9.91 -10.07
N PRO A 75 -2.50 9.30 -9.03
CA PRO A 75 -1.72 8.36 -8.24
C PRO A 75 -1.36 7.14 -9.08
N VAL A 76 -0.11 6.68 -8.96
CA VAL A 76 0.27 5.35 -9.42
C VAL A 76 -0.19 4.38 -8.34
N ILE A 77 -1.02 3.41 -8.71
CA ILE A 77 -1.62 2.45 -7.77
C ILE A 77 -0.95 1.07 -7.82
N GLU A 78 -0.03 0.86 -8.73
CA GLU A 78 0.76 -0.36 -8.80
C GLU A 78 1.89 -0.32 -7.78
N MET A 79 2.14 -1.46 -7.11
CA MET A 79 3.25 -1.58 -6.16
C MET A 79 4.54 -1.94 -6.89
N GLY A 80 5.63 -1.26 -6.56
CA GLY A 80 6.95 -1.55 -7.09
C GLY A 80 7.61 -0.37 -7.79
N GLU A 81 8.48 -0.67 -8.75
CA GLU A 81 9.15 0.28 -9.61
C GLU A 81 8.44 0.34 -10.95
N ILE A 82 7.68 1.40 -11.17
CA ILE A 82 6.77 1.56 -12.30
C ILE A 82 7.29 2.62 -13.25
N VAL A 83 7.43 2.26 -14.52
CA VAL A 83 7.78 3.21 -15.57
C VAL A 83 6.50 3.75 -16.19
N THR A 84 6.25 5.03 -15.99
CA THR A 84 5.04 5.71 -16.48
C THR A 84 5.40 6.91 -17.35
N ASP A 85 4.48 7.38 -18.16
CA ASP A 85 4.61 8.66 -18.87
C ASP A 85 4.34 9.81 -17.88
N GLU A 86 5.09 10.89 -17.97
CA GLU A 86 4.92 12.06 -17.12
C GLU A 86 3.50 12.63 -17.19
N ARG A 87 2.82 12.51 -18.34
CA ARG A 87 1.41 12.89 -18.51
C ARG A 87 0.47 12.05 -17.66
N GLU A 88 0.74 10.75 -17.50
CA GLU A 88 -0.09 9.87 -16.66
C GLU A 88 -0.05 10.30 -15.20
N ARG A 89 1.06 10.93 -14.79
CA ARG A 89 1.21 11.54 -13.47
C ARG A 89 0.56 12.91 -13.36
N ASN A 90 0.45 13.64 -14.46
CA ASN A 90 0.04 15.04 -14.44
C ASN A 90 -0.97 15.34 -15.54
N LYS A 91 -2.26 15.25 -15.23
CA LYS A 91 -3.37 15.41 -16.18
C LYS A 91 -3.37 16.72 -16.96
N SER A 92 -2.77 17.78 -16.41
CA SER A 92 -2.81 19.11 -17.01
C SER A 92 -1.82 19.31 -18.16
N GLN A 93 -0.92 18.37 -18.39
CA GLN A 93 0.13 18.51 -19.39
C GLN A 93 -0.08 17.58 -20.58
N LYS A 94 0.27 18.04 -21.77
CA LYS A 94 0.30 17.20 -22.98
C LYS A 94 1.32 16.08 -22.81
N LYS A 95 1.05 14.90 -23.41
CA LYS A 95 2.03 13.79 -23.48
C LYS A 95 3.36 14.35 -23.98
N THR A 96 4.36 14.29 -23.13
CA THR A 96 5.72 14.71 -23.48
C THR A 96 6.52 13.56 -24.05
N GLY A 97 6.04 12.33 -23.89
CA GLY A 97 6.77 11.11 -24.19
C GLY A 97 7.92 10.83 -23.24
N ASN A 98 8.08 11.65 -22.20
CA ASN A 98 9.11 11.43 -21.19
C ASN A 98 8.68 10.29 -20.26
N LYS A 99 9.49 9.26 -20.21
CA LYS A 99 9.31 8.17 -19.25
C LYS A 99 9.88 8.57 -17.90
N VAL A 100 9.11 8.30 -16.86
CA VAL A 100 9.47 8.58 -15.47
C VAL A 100 9.31 7.29 -14.68
N THR A 101 10.32 6.95 -13.91
CA THR A 101 10.23 5.83 -12.97
C THR A 101 9.69 6.33 -11.64
N VAL A 102 8.61 5.70 -11.18
CA VAL A 102 8.02 5.92 -9.86
C VAL A 102 8.23 4.68 -9.02
N VAL A 103 8.85 4.84 -7.86
CA VAL A 103 9.04 3.75 -6.91
C VAL A 103 7.99 3.90 -5.81
N THR A 104 6.93 3.13 -5.90
CA THR A 104 5.84 3.12 -4.91
C THR A 104 6.13 2.20 -3.74
N LEU A 105 6.91 1.14 -3.99
CA LEU A 105 7.36 0.19 -2.99
C LEU A 105 8.72 -0.38 -3.44
N LYS A 106 9.69 -0.44 -2.54
CA LYS A 106 10.97 -1.10 -2.82
C LYS A 106 10.89 -2.59 -2.57
N ASP A 107 11.70 -3.34 -3.28
CA ASP A 107 11.94 -4.77 -3.06
C ASP A 107 10.63 -5.60 -3.02
N VAL A 108 9.61 -5.18 -3.79
CA VAL A 108 8.28 -5.83 -3.77
C VAL A 108 8.34 -7.32 -4.10
N GLU A 109 9.30 -7.76 -4.91
CA GLU A 109 9.47 -9.17 -5.28
C GLU A 109 9.81 -10.05 -4.07
N LYS A 110 10.41 -9.48 -3.03
CA LYS A 110 10.70 -10.22 -1.78
C LYS A 110 9.45 -10.65 -1.03
N ILE A 111 8.31 -10.00 -1.27
CA ILE A 111 7.03 -10.43 -0.66
C ILE A 111 6.75 -11.88 -1.06
N LYS A 112 6.82 -12.16 -2.36
CA LYS A 112 6.62 -13.51 -2.90
C LYS A 112 7.66 -14.48 -2.36
N GLU A 113 8.94 -14.12 -2.41
CA GLU A 113 10.03 -15.00 -1.95
C GLU A 113 9.86 -15.42 -0.48
N LEU A 114 9.54 -14.47 0.39
CA LEU A 114 9.32 -14.71 1.81
C LEU A 114 8.06 -15.55 2.05
N ALA A 115 6.98 -15.26 1.33
CA ALA A 115 5.74 -16.00 1.44
C ALA A 115 5.93 -17.47 1.00
N ASP A 116 6.57 -17.68 -0.14
CA ASP A 116 6.87 -19.03 -0.65
C ASP A 116 7.73 -19.82 0.36
N ALA A 117 8.73 -19.19 0.98
CA ALA A 117 9.59 -19.83 1.97
C ALA A 117 8.82 -20.26 3.24
N ILE A 118 7.87 -19.46 3.68
CA ILE A 118 7.01 -19.75 4.83
C ILE A 118 6.01 -20.87 4.47
N HIS A 119 5.32 -20.74 3.34
CA HIS A 119 4.33 -21.72 2.89
C HIS A 119 4.95 -23.11 2.64
N ALA A 120 6.17 -23.18 2.11
CA ALA A 120 6.89 -24.44 1.89
C ALA A 120 7.09 -25.25 3.17
N ARG A 121 7.01 -24.64 4.34
CA ARG A 121 7.12 -25.29 5.65
C ARG A 121 5.77 -25.44 6.36
N GLY A 122 4.68 -25.09 5.68
CA GLY A 122 3.33 -25.14 6.26
C GLY A 122 2.99 -23.95 7.18
N GLY A 123 3.84 -22.92 7.20
CA GLY A 123 3.58 -21.68 7.94
C GLY A 123 2.53 -20.81 7.27
N LYS A 124 2.21 -19.68 7.90
CA LYS A 124 1.16 -18.76 7.48
C LYS A 124 1.71 -17.38 7.21
N VAL A 125 1.09 -16.67 6.26
CA VAL A 125 1.41 -15.30 5.91
C VAL A 125 0.23 -14.39 6.20
N VAL A 126 0.45 -13.39 7.04
CA VAL A 126 -0.54 -12.37 7.39
C VAL A 126 -0.02 -11.02 6.93
N GLY A 127 -0.80 -10.33 6.10
CA GLY A 127 -0.46 -9.02 5.56
C GLY A 127 -1.29 -7.90 6.17
N THR A 128 -0.69 -6.72 6.26
CA THR A 128 -1.39 -5.45 6.42
C THR A 128 -0.94 -4.51 5.32
N CYS A 129 -1.88 -3.99 4.54
CA CYS A 129 -1.61 -2.93 3.58
C CYS A 129 -2.09 -1.59 4.14
N VAL A 130 -1.18 -0.63 4.27
CA VAL A 130 -1.50 0.74 4.70
C VAL A 130 -1.89 1.55 3.46
N VAL A 131 -3.07 2.13 3.48
CA VAL A 131 -3.65 2.80 2.32
C VAL A 131 -4.12 4.22 2.63
N CYS A 132 -3.92 5.13 1.70
CA CYS A 132 -4.60 6.42 1.64
C CYS A 132 -5.44 6.57 0.37
N ASN A 133 -5.21 5.70 -0.60
CA ASN A 133 -5.97 5.52 -1.84
C ASN A 133 -6.00 4.03 -2.20
N PRO A 134 -6.88 3.60 -3.11
CA PRO A 134 -6.89 2.22 -3.57
C PRO A 134 -5.53 1.82 -4.15
N TRP A 135 -5.10 0.59 -3.88
CA TRP A 135 -3.91 -0.02 -4.46
C TRP A 135 -4.29 -1.27 -5.24
N LEU A 136 -3.54 -1.55 -6.30
CA LEU A 136 -3.58 -2.84 -6.96
C LEU A 136 -2.86 -3.85 -6.06
N LEU A 137 -3.59 -4.88 -5.59
CA LEU A 137 -3.10 -5.82 -4.58
C LEU A 137 -2.48 -7.09 -5.16
N ASP A 138 -2.30 -7.17 -6.48
CA ASP A 138 -1.78 -8.32 -7.23
C ASP A 138 -0.42 -8.84 -6.74
N LYS A 139 0.37 -7.98 -6.11
CA LYS A 139 1.70 -8.31 -5.56
C LYS A 139 1.71 -8.57 -4.06
N LEU A 140 0.57 -8.57 -3.42
CA LEU A 140 0.46 -8.79 -1.98
C LEU A 140 -0.60 -9.84 -1.64
N GLU A 141 -1.83 -9.65 -2.09
CA GLU A 141 -2.98 -10.48 -1.72
C GLU A 141 -2.79 -11.96 -2.05
N PRO A 142 -2.29 -12.36 -3.25
CA PRO A 142 -2.13 -13.77 -3.59
C PRO A 142 -1.16 -14.54 -2.69
N TYR A 143 -0.33 -13.83 -1.95
CA TYR A 143 0.70 -14.39 -1.09
C TYR A 143 0.32 -14.42 0.39
N CYS A 144 -0.83 -13.84 0.75
CA CYS A 144 -1.31 -13.76 2.11
C CYS A 144 -2.42 -14.78 2.38
N ASP A 145 -2.33 -15.51 3.50
CA ASP A 145 -3.44 -16.34 4.03
C ASP A 145 -4.52 -15.44 4.65
N ALA A 146 -4.15 -14.28 5.15
CA ALA A 146 -5.04 -13.24 5.62
C ALA A 146 -4.45 -11.86 5.31
N LEU A 147 -5.30 -10.93 4.86
CA LEU A 147 -4.90 -9.56 4.55
C LEU A 147 -5.84 -8.58 5.24
N THR A 148 -5.26 -7.61 5.89
CA THR A 148 -5.96 -6.49 6.51
C THR A 148 -5.60 -5.17 5.82
N ILE A 149 -6.54 -4.26 5.80
CA ILE A 149 -6.33 -2.91 5.27
C ILE A 149 -6.33 -1.93 6.44
N GLN A 150 -5.28 -1.13 6.51
CA GLN A 150 -5.16 -0.06 7.48
C GLN A 150 -5.20 1.28 6.76
N TYR A 151 -6.14 2.13 7.09
CA TYR A 151 -6.13 3.50 6.56
C TYR A 151 -4.99 4.29 7.19
N THR A 152 -4.36 5.15 6.37
CA THR A 152 -3.25 6.00 6.82
C THR A 152 -3.65 6.83 8.03
N VAL A 153 -2.82 6.77 9.06
CA VAL A 153 -2.99 7.56 10.29
C VAL A 153 -1.83 8.55 10.43
N SER A 154 -2.05 9.59 11.21
CA SER A 154 -0.96 10.50 11.54
C SER A 154 0.12 9.80 12.37
N THR A 155 1.35 10.27 12.26
CA THR A 155 2.50 9.74 13.03
C THR A 155 2.26 9.78 14.53
N VAL A 156 1.47 10.75 15.01
CA VAL A 156 1.09 10.88 16.44
C VAL A 156 0.22 9.71 16.91
N ALA A 157 -0.62 9.16 16.04
CA ALA A 157 -1.51 8.04 16.36
C ALA A 157 -0.92 6.67 15.95
N LEU A 158 0.27 6.63 15.37
CA LEU A 158 0.85 5.42 14.79
C LEU A 158 0.93 4.26 15.79
N ASN A 159 1.41 4.54 16.99
CA ASN A 159 1.52 3.51 18.04
C ASN A 159 0.16 2.86 18.35
N ASN A 160 -0.89 3.66 18.51
CA ASN A 160 -2.22 3.14 18.79
C ASN A 160 -2.79 2.36 17.61
N ALA A 161 -2.55 2.84 16.39
CA ALA A 161 -3.01 2.16 15.17
C ALA A 161 -2.33 0.80 14.99
N LEU A 162 -1.02 0.70 15.24
CA LEU A 162 -0.29 -0.55 15.15
C LEU A 162 -0.69 -1.55 16.24
N ASN A 163 -0.92 -1.09 17.46
CA ASN A 163 -1.43 -1.95 18.54
C ASN A 163 -2.83 -2.48 18.19
N ALA A 164 -3.75 -1.62 17.72
CA ALA A 164 -5.07 -2.04 17.27
C ALA A 164 -5.01 -3.04 16.11
N GLN A 165 -4.05 -2.87 15.19
CA GLN A 165 -3.82 -3.81 14.10
C GLN A 165 -3.38 -5.18 14.64
N VAL A 166 -2.50 -5.21 15.63
CA VAL A 166 -2.07 -6.45 16.28
C VAL A 166 -3.23 -7.09 17.05
N ASP A 167 -4.13 -6.31 17.70
CA ASP A 167 -5.34 -6.83 18.32
C ASP A 167 -6.25 -7.57 17.33
N VAL A 168 -6.38 -7.04 16.10
CA VAL A 168 -7.14 -7.71 15.03
C VAL A 168 -6.45 -9.00 14.60
N ILE A 169 -5.14 -8.96 14.36
CA ILE A 169 -4.36 -10.11 13.86
C ILE A 169 -4.31 -11.24 14.90
N SER A 170 -4.19 -10.90 16.19
CA SER A 170 -4.18 -11.87 17.30
C SER A 170 -5.57 -12.45 17.61
N GLY A 171 -6.64 -11.91 17.02
CA GLY A 171 -8.01 -12.34 17.26
C GLY A 171 -8.66 -11.77 18.51
N ASP A 172 -8.02 -10.82 19.20
CA ASP A 172 -8.60 -10.15 20.37
C ASP A 172 -9.73 -9.20 19.96
N TYR A 173 -9.70 -8.75 18.71
CA TYR A 173 -10.77 -7.96 18.11
C TYR A 173 -11.16 -8.53 16.75
N ALA A 174 -12.41 -8.91 16.62
CA ALA A 174 -12.96 -9.38 15.34
C ALA A 174 -13.50 -8.17 14.54
N PRO A 175 -12.94 -7.90 13.35
CA PRO A 175 -13.47 -6.83 12.50
C PRO A 175 -14.86 -7.18 12.01
N THR A 176 -15.81 -6.25 12.15
CA THR A 176 -17.23 -6.42 11.75
C THR A 176 -17.62 -5.52 10.59
N GLY A 177 -16.75 -4.58 10.22
CA GLY A 177 -16.97 -3.64 9.13
C GLY A 177 -16.58 -4.21 7.77
N LYS A 178 -17.04 -3.53 6.72
CA LYS A 178 -16.56 -3.71 5.35
C LYS A 178 -15.62 -2.56 5.00
N LEU A 179 -14.77 -2.74 3.99
CA LEU A 179 -13.95 -1.67 3.46
C LEU A 179 -14.84 -0.52 2.96
N SER A 180 -14.44 0.71 3.27
CA SER A 180 -15.15 1.92 2.83
C SER A 180 -14.87 2.29 1.37
N LEU A 181 -13.89 1.64 0.76
CA LEU A 181 -13.53 1.79 -0.65
C LEU A 181 -13.26 0.40 -1.25
N THR A 182 -13.49 0.28 -2.53
CA THR A 182 -13.17 -0.95 -3.28
C THR A 182 -11.70 -0.92 -3.67
N MET A 183 -10.97 -1.99 -3.39
CA MET A 183 -9.63 -2.18 -3.92
C MET A 183 -9.71 -2.57 -5.39
N VAL A 184 -8.76 -2.09 -6.16
CA VAL A 184 -8.74 -2.26 -7.61
C VAL A 184 -8.09 -3.60 -7.95
N SER A 185 -8.76 -4.41 -8.75
CA SER A 185 -8.25 -5.70 -9.22
C SER A 185 -7.52 -5.61 -10.57
N ASP A 186 -7.86 -4.59 -11.38
CA ASP A 186 -7.31 -4.38 -12.72
C ASP A 186 -7.00 -2.89 -12.94
N PRO A 187 -5.81 -2.52 -13.43
CA PRO A 187 -5.48 -1.14 -13.78
C PRO A 187 -6.44 -0.51 -14.79
N ALA A 188 -7.08 -1.31 -15.65
CA ALA A 188 -8.04 -0.82 -16.65
C ALA A 188 -9.24 -0.09 -16.01
N VAL A 189 -9.61 -0.43 -14.77
CA VAL A 189 -10.75 0.21 -14.08
C VAL A 189 -10.48 1.67 -13.68
N ILE A 190 -9.22 2.09 -13.71
CA ILE A 190 -8.82 3.47 -13.44
C ILE A 190 -8.31 4.17 -14.70
N ALA A 191 -8.37 3.49 -15.84
CA ALA A 191 -7.97 4.10 -17.11
C ALA A 191 -8.81 5.34 -17.38
N ILE A 192 -8.14 6.40 -17.84
CA ILE A 192 -8.83 7.58 -18.34
C ILE A 192 -9.42 7.21 -19.69
N THR A 193 -10.73 7.34 -19.80
CA THR A 193 -11.45 7.20 -21.05
C THR A 193 -11.87 8.57 -21.58
N GLU A 194 -11.82 8.76 -22.87
CA GLU A 194 -12.39 9.94 -23.50
C GLU A 194 -13.87 9.66 -23.78
N GLN A 195 -14.74 10.54 -23.27
CA GLN A 195 -16.18 10.51 -23.59
C GLN A 195 -16.61 11.85 -24.18
N GLU A 196 -17.44 11.77 -25.23
CA GLU A 196 -18.10 12.94 -25.77
C GLU A 196 -19.37 13.22 -24.94
N ILE A 197 -19.36 14.34 -24.24
CA ILE A 197 -20.51 14.82 -23.45
C ILE A 197 -20.89 16.20 -23.98
N ASP A 198 -22.13 16.31 -24.48
CA ASP A 198 -22.66 17.56 -25.08
C ASP A 198 -21.77 18.10 -26.22
N GLY A 199 -21.24 17.24 -27.06
CA GLY A 199 -20.36 17.61 -28.17
C GLY A 199 -18.95 18.01 -27.77
N VAL A 200 -18.58 17.81 -26.52
CA VAL A 200 -17.22 18.10 -25.98
C VAL A 200 -16.57 16.79 -25.51
N VAL A 201 -15.40 16.50 -26.09
CA VAL A 201 -14.60 15.36 -25.64
C VAL A 201 -13.98 15.69 -24.27
N ARG A 202 -14.32 14.89 -23.28
CA ARG A 202 -13.80 15.02 -21.91
C ARG A 202 -13.07 13.76 -21.50
N GLU A 203 -11.95 13.91 -20.83
CA GLU A 203 -11.28 12.82 -20.13
C GLU A 203 -12.04 12.55 -18.82
N ILE A 204 -12.54 11.34 -18.68
CA ILE A 204 -13.16 10.87 -17.45
C ILE A 204 -12.44 9.62 -16.93
N CYS A 205 -12.35 9.50 -15.60
CA CYS A 205 -11.93 8.25 -15.00
C CYS A 205 -13.14 7.31 -14.94
N ALA A 206 -12.99 6.10 -15.45
CA ALA A 206 -13.96 5.05 -15.24
C ALA A 206 -14.06 4.75 -13.75
N SER A 207 -15.27 4.72 -13.22
CA SER A 207 -15.49 4.21 -11.87
C SER A 207 -15.29 2.70 -11.86
N PRO A 208 -14.67 2.11 -10.81
CA PRO A 208 -14.61 0.67 -10.67
C PRO A 208 -15.97 -0.02 -10.76
N ASN A 209 -17.02 0.67 -10.35
CA ASN A 209 -18.41 0.17 -10.42
C ASN A 209 -19.00 0.17 -11.83
N ASP A 210 -18.39 0.89 -12.75
CA ASP A 210 -18.89 1.03 -14.13
C ASP A 210 -18.18 0.08 -15.09
N VAL A 211 -17.20 -0.71 -14.63
CA VAL A 211 -16.43 -1.63 -15.46
C VAL A 211 -17.15 -2.98 -15.53
N PRO A 212 -17.52 -3.47 -16.73
CA PRO A 212 -18.14 -4.77 -16.88
C PRO A 212 -17.29 -5.90 -16.31
N GLY A 213 -17.90 -6.78 -15.54
CA GLY A 213 -17.20 -7.90 -14.89
C GLY A 213 -16.41 -7.54 -13.64
N TYR A 214 -16.48 -6.28 -13.20
CA TYR A 214 -15.89 -5.88 -11.93
C TYR A 214 -16.79 -6.29 -10.77
N ASP A 215 -16.25 -7.07 -9.86
CA ASP A 215 -16.94 -7.46 -8.63
C ASP A 215 -16.50 -6.53 -7.48
N LYS A 216 -17.39 -5.65 -7.10
CA LYS A 216 -17.15 -4.68 -6.03
C LYS A 216 -17.11 -5.29 -4.62
N ASP A 217 -17.53 -6.54 -4.49
CA ASP A 217 -17.50 -7.29 -3.24
C ASP A 217 -16.25 -8.19 -3.16
N GLN A 218 -15.30 -8.04 -4.06
CA GLN A 218 -14.13 -8.90 -4.20
C GLN A 218 -13.17 -8.79 -3.01
N TYR A 219 -13.14 -7.64 -2.30
CA TYR A 219 -12.30 -7.42 -1.13
C TYR A 219 -13.07 -6.75 0.02
#